data_781b2b26c7f6ebd3745b63e21bddd65b
#
_entry.id   781b2b26c7f6ebd3745b63e21bddd65b
#
_cell.length_a   1.000
_cell.length_b   1.000
_cell.length_c   1.000
_cell.angle_alpha   90.00
_cell.angle_beta   90.00
_cell.angle_gamma   90.00
#
_symmetry.space_group_name_H-M   'P 1'
#
loop_
_entity.id
_entity.type
_entity.pdbx_description
1 polymer ?
#
loop_
_entity_poly.entity_id
_entity_poly.type
_entity_poly.pdbx_seq_one_letter_code
_entity_poly.pdbx_strand_id
1 'polypeptide(L)'
;MKDKGLSLTEVVISLFLLSFVALIVLSMTQTGFLHQKRNQELARASLLASKTIAEIRIWAHDVGNFQSDWSTYNTTLTYPEFPNHKVEVRALAAGRPLQSPSNELESQWEGDPRGTRDLPRAVVPVEITVKWSGNDRDTFRILTYVAEPSRDVTGATYSITGPTPDSLGMNQSTRYAVSVNDASGRPFQNLLFTWKADNRYFTEAPDSPRNGREFRIVRDKIVKPPTSPPPVPPSVSPVQCYANFGGVNIPIIPKAVRLP
;
A
#
# COMPACT_ATOMS: atom_id res chain seq x y z
N MET A 1 52.33 66.21 -18.84
CA MET A 1 51.27 65.26 -19.10
C MET A 1 50.01 66.00 -19.45
N LYS A 2 49.43 65.80 -20.65
CA LYS A 2 48.16 66.46 -21.02
C LYS A 2 47.04 65.60 -20.42
N ASP A 3 46.35 66.18 -19.45
CA ASP A 3 45.11 65.55 -18.90
C ASP A 3 44.08 65.60 -20.03
N LYS A 4 43.82 64.43 -20.60
CA LYS A 4 42.72 64.25 -21.53
C LYS A 4 41.45 64.15 -20.69
N GLY A 5 40.70 65.24 -20.62
CA GLY A 5 39.36 65.19 -20.01
C GLY A 5 38.48 64.22 -20.74
N LEU A 6 37.62 63.50 -19.98
CA LEU A 6 36.62 62.59 -20.54
C LEU A 6 35.68 63.37 -21.48
N SER A 7 35.41 62.80 -22.63
CA SER A 7 34.44 63.36 -23.59
C SER A 7 33.01 63.16 -23.02
N LEU A 8 32.11 64.07 -23.27
CA LEU A 8 30.71 64.00 -22.86
C LEU A 8 30.04 62.67 -23.31
N THR A 9 30.42 62.23 -24.51
CA THR A 9 29.96 60.98 -25.09
C THR A 9 30.42 59.71 -24.27
N GLU A 10 31.67 59.70 -23.78
CA GLU A 10 32.19 58.65 -22.94
C GLU A 10 31.45 58.56 -21.58
N VAL A 11 31.14 59.75 -21.02
CA VAL A 11 30.37 59.78 -19.75
C VAL A 11 28.96 59.26 -19.97
N VAL A 12 28.28 59.65 -21.06
CA VAL A 12 26.92 59.14 -21.35
C VAL A 12 26.90 57.63 -21.61
N ILE A 13 27.87 57.13 -22.38
CA ILE A 13 27.99 55.69 -22.67
C ILE A 13 28.29 54.94 -21.38
N SER A 14 29.18 55.45 -20.53
CA SER A 14 29.52 54.82 -19.26
C SER A 14 28.31 54.76 -18.30
N LEU A 15 27.53 55.86 -18.23
CA LEU A 15 26.28 55.88 -17.43
C LEU A 15 25.23 54.88 -17.96
N PHE A 16 25.10 54.79 -19.28
CA PHE A 16 24.19 53.85 -19.92
C PHE A 16 24.59 52.40 -19.58
N LEU A 17 25.88 52.06 -19.77
CA LEU A 17 26.40 50.74 -19.44
C LEU A 17 26.24 50.41 -17.96
N LEU A 18 26.54 51.36 -17.06
CA LEU A 18 26.36 51.18 -15.62
C LEU A 18 24.90 50.93 -15.27
N SER A 19 23.97 51.69 -15.86
CA SER A 19 22.54 51.51 -15.65
C SER A 19 22.05 50.13 -16.13
N PHE A 20 22.55 49.67 -17.27
CA PHE A 20 22.24 48.39 -17.85
C PHE A 20 22.73 47.22 -16.95
N VAL A 21 23.98 47.31 -16.47
CA VAL A 21 24.54 46.34 -15.52
C VAL A 21 23.75 46.35 -14.22
N ALA A 22 23.38 47.51 -13.69
CA ALA A 22 22.58 47.63 -12.49
C ALA A 22 21.20 46.94 -12.63
N LEU A 23 20.54 47.08 -13.78
CA LEU A 23 19.28 46.39 -14.08
C LEU A 23 19.43 44.86 -14.12
N ILE A 24 20.51 44.37 -14.73
CA ILE A 24 20.80 42.93 -14.78
C ILE A 24 21.01 42.39 -13.36
N VAL A 25 21.83 43.05 -12.54
CA VAL A 25 22.08 42.62 -11.15
C VAL A 25 20.80 42.65 -10.33
N LEU A 26 19.97 43.69 -10.48
CA LEU A 26 18.69 43.78 -9.79
C LEU A 26 17.75 42.63 -10.19
N SER A 27 17.67 42.33 -11.48
CA SER A 27 16.87 41.20 -11.98
C SER A 27 17.36 39.86 -11.43
N MET A 28 18.66 39.62 -11.40
CA MET A 28 19.25 38.41 -10.83
C MET A 28 18.98 38.28 -9.34
N THR A 29 19.09 39.36 -8.58
CA THR A 29 18.81 39.35 -7.14
C THR A 29 17.33 39.07 -6.85
N GLN A 30 16.41 39.69 -7.58
CA GLN A 30 14.97 39.39 -7.45
C GLN A 30 14.65 37.93 -7.73
N THR A 31 15.20 37.40 -8.82
CA THR A 31 15.02 35.98 -9.14
C THR A 31 15.59 35.07 -8.05
N GLY A 32 16.78 35.39 -7.53
CA GLY A 32 17.40 34.69 -6.41
C GLY A 32 16.53 34.67 -5.16
N PHE A 33 15.96 35.83 -4.78
CA PHE A 33 15.04 35.89 -3.61
C PHE A 33 13.76 35.06 -3.82
N LEU A 34 13.18 35.07 -5.02
CA LEU A 34 12.01 34.27 -5.34
C LEU A 34 12.31 32.77 -5.22
N HIS A 35 13.44 32.34 -5.76
CA HIS A 35 13.88 30.95 -5.62
C HIS A 35 14.14 30.55 -4.17
N GLN A 36 14.80 31.43 -3.40
CA GLN A 36 15.06 31.19 -1.99
C GLN A 36 13.75 31.05 -1.20
N LYS A 37 12.78 31.93 -1.42
CA LYS A 37 11.46 31.88 -0.80
C LYS A 37 10.76 30.56 -1.14
N ARG A 38 10.75 30.18 -2.41
CA ARG A 38 10.14 28.93 -2.86
C ARG A 38 10.79 27.71 -2.22
N ASN A 39 12.12 27.69 -2.12
CA ASN A 39 12.84 26.60 -1.47
C ASN A 39 12.52 26.51 0.03
N GLN A 40 12.36 27.66 0.70
CA GLN A 40 11.94 27.69 2.11
C GLN A 40 10.52 27.13 2.29
N GLU A 41 9.58 27.51 1.42
CA GLU A 41 8.21 26.98 1.47
C GLU A 41 8.17 25.48 1.16
N LEU A 42 8.97 25.00 0.20
CA LEU A 42 9.12 23.56 -0.06
C LEU A 42 9.68 22.79 1.14
N ALA A 43 10.70 23.34 1.81
CA ALA A 43 11.26 22.73 3.01
C ALA A 43 10.23 22.64 4.15
N ARG A 44 9.45 23.72 4.35
CA ARG A 44 8.34 23.75 5.34
C ARG A 44 7.26 22.73 4.99
N ALA A 45 6.86 22.66 3.71
CA ALA A 45 5.86 21.72 3.23
C ALA A 45 6.31 20.25 3.42
N SER A 46 7.59 19.97 3.14
CA SER A 46 8.17 18.66 3.37
C SER A 46 8.19 18.28 4.86
N LEU A 47 8.56 19.23 5.73
CA LEU A 47 8.54 19.01 7.19
C LEU A 47 7.11 18.74 7.67
N LEU A 48 6.15 19.52 7.18
CA LEU A 48 4.74 19.38 7.57
C LEU A 48 4.17 18.04 7.09
N ALA A 49 4.49 17.62 5.86
CA ALA A 49 4.11 16.31 5.37
C ALA A 49 4.71 15.17 6.22
N SER A 50 5.98 15.29 6.60
CA SER A 50 6.64 14.31 7.47
C SER A 50 6.01 14.24 8.86
N LYS A 51 5.63 15.38 9.45
CA LYS A 51 4.90 15.46 10.72
C LYS A 51 3.56 14.74 10.59
N THR A 52 2.80 15.03 9.53
CA THR A 52 1.50 14.40 9.27
C THR A 52 1.63 12.88 9.12
N ILE A 53 2.67 12.40 8.39
CA ILE A 53 2.93 10.96 8.27
C ILE A 53 3.18 10.31 9.63
N ALA A 54 3.96 10.96 10.48
CA ALA A 54 4.26 10.45 11.82
C ALA A 54 2.97 10.36 12.68
N GLU A 55 2.13 11.38 12.66
CA GLU A 55 0.84 11.39 13.35
C GLU A 55 -0.08 10.27 12.86
N ILE A 56 -0.18 10.09 11.54
CA ILE A 56 -0.98 9.02 10.94
C ILE A 56 -0.45 7.64 11.36
N ARG A 57 0.85 7.44 11.37
CA ARG A 57 1.45 6.16 11.79
C ARG A 57 1.21 5.86 13.28
N ILE A 58 1.31 6.87 14.14
CA ILE A 58 1.00 6.73 15.57
C ILE A 58 -0.48 6.36 15.76
N TRP A 59 -1.38 7.05 15.08
CA TRP A 59 -2.81 6.76 15.14
C TRP A 59 -3.14 5.35 14.60
N ALA A 60 -2.55 4.96 13.48
CA ALA A 60 -2.76 3.65 12.86
C ALA A 60 -2.07 2.50 13.60
N HIS A 61 -1.25 2.79 14.62
CA HIS A 61 -0.66 1.77 15.48
C HIS A 61 -1.73 1.03 16.31
N ASP A 62 -2.87 1.66 16.56
CA ASP A 62 -4.04 0.95 17.08
C ASP A 62 -4.72 0.16 15.96
N VAL A 63 -4.96 -1.13 16.21
CA VAL A 63 -5.57 -2.04 15.23
C VAL A 63 -6.99 -1.62 14.86
N GLY A 64 -7.76 -1.10 15.82
CA GLY A 64 -9.12 -0.63 15.58
C GLY A 64 -9.11 0.56 14.63
N ASN A 65 -8.19 1.49 14.82
CA ASN A 65 -8.01 2.63 13.94
C ASN A 65 -7.56 2.19 12.55
N PHE A 66 -6.55 1.30 12.47
CA PHE A 66 -6.06 0.80 11.19
C PHE A 66 -7.16 0.12 10.36
N GLN A 67 -8.05 -0.64 11.00
CA GLN A 67 -9.15 -1.34 10.34
C GLN A 67 -10.40 -0.49 10.13
N SER A 68 -10.38 0.78 10.55
CA SER A 68 -11.47 1.73 10.34
C SER A 68 -11.58 2.17 8.88
N ASP A 69 -12.54 3.02 8.60
CA ASP A 69 -12.75 3.64 7.28
C ASP A 69 -11.76 4.77 6.96
N TRP A 70 -10.88 5.12 7.88
CA TRP A 70 -9.90 6.21 7.77
C TRP A 70 -10.51 7.60 7.58
N SER A 71 -11.78 7.77 7.91
CA SER A 71 -12.49 9.06 7.75
C SER A 71 -11.80 10.21 8.50
N THR A 72 -11.17 9.92 9.63
CA THR A 72 -10.41 10.88 10.44
C THR A 72 -9.29 11.56 9.64
N TYR A 73 -8.69 10.84 8.68
CA TYR A 73 -7.59 11.35 7.86
C TYR A 73 -7.94 11.58 6.39
N ASN A 74 -9.21 11.36 5.98
CA ASN A 74 -9.68 11.74 4.64
C ASN A 74 -10.23 13.17 4.66
N THR A 75 -9.38 14.13 5.04
CA THR A 75 -9.79 15.52 5.29
C THR A 75 -8.65 16.50 5.03
N THR A 76 -8.96 17.77 5.18
CA THR A 76 -7.97 18.85 5.16
C THR A 76 -7.58 19.20 6.59
N LEU A 77 -6.32 19.04 6.91
CA LEU A 77 -5.74 19.40 8.20
C LEU A 77 -5.12 20.80 8.13
N THR A 78 -5.22 21.52 9.23
CA THR A 78 -4.57 22.82 9.41
C THR A 78 -3.72 22.78 10.67
N TYR A 79 -2.52 23.35 10.59
CA TYR A 79 -1.58 23.39 11.70
C TYR A 79 -1.34 24.83 12.12
N PRO A 80 -1.56 25.19 13.39
CA PRO A 80 -1.40 26.57 13.88
C PRO A 80 -0.01 27.15 13.61
N GLU A 81 1.03 26.29 13.63
CA GLU A 81 2.41 26.69 13.37
C GLU A 81 2.67 27.03 11.89
N PHE A 82 1.76 26.61 10.99
CA PHE A 82 1.84 26.82 9.55
C PHE A 82 0.51 27.33 8.98
N PRO A 83 0.06 28.54 9.37
CA PRO A 83 -1.29 29.03 9.06
C PRO A 83 -1.55 29.19 7.55
N ASN A 84 -0.49 29.38 6.77
CA ASN A 84 -0.59 29.52 5.32
C ASN A 84 -0.53 28.19 4.55
N HIS A 85 -0.35 27.06 5.26
CA HIS A 85 -0.28 25.73 4.66
C HIS A 85 -1.55 24.95 4.95
N LYS A 86 -2.10 24.31 3.91
CA LYS A 86 -3.21 23.37 4.02
C LYS A 86 -2.69 21.99 3.67
N VAL A 87 -2.99 21.01 4.51
CA VAL A 87 -2.59 19.62 4.31
C VAL A 87 -3.82 18.81 3.95
N GLU A 88 -3.91 18.40 2.72
CA GLU A 88 -4.95 17.49 2.25
C GLU A 88 -4.43 16.07 2.40
N VAL A 89 -5.11 15.25 3.17
CA VAL A 89 -4.78 13.83 3.35
C VAL A 89 -5.85 12.99 2.67
N ARG A 90 -5.41 12.03 1.89
CA ARG A 90 -6.25 11.02 1.26
C ARG A 90 -5.73 9.65 1.66
N ALA A 91 -6.44 8.98 2.54
CA ALA A 91 -6.15 7.62 2.95
C ALA A 91 -7.24 6.70 2.43
N LEU A 92 -6.85 5.50 2.07
CA LEU A 92 -7.78 4.48 1.65
C LEU A 92 -7.95 3.48 2.75
N ALA A 93 -9.21 3.16 3.03
CA ALA A 93 -9.48 1.98 3.84
C ALA A 93 -8.86 0.74 3.20
N ALA A 94 -8.24 -0.09 4.03
CA ALA A 94 -7.62 -1.33 3.58
C ALA A 94 -8.60 -2.15 2.70
N GLY A 95 -8.15 -2.54 1.52
CA GLY A 95 -8.93 -3.33 0.58
C GLY A 95 -9.89 -2.55 -0.33
N ARG A 96 -9.89 -1.22 -0.29
CA ARG A 96 -10.68 -0.41 -1.24
C ARG A 96 -9.77 0.25 -2.27
N PRO A 97 -10.08 0.14 -3.56
CA PRO A 97 -9.32 0.85 -4.59
C PRO A 97 -9.48 2.37 -4.43
N LEU A 98 -8.40 3.10 -4.67
CA LEU A 98 -8.45 4.57 -4.77
C LEU A 98 -9.30 4.97 -5.96
N GLN A 99 -10.46 5.52 -5.68
CA GLN A 99 -11.19 6.31 -6.65
C GLN A 99 -10.49 7.68 -6.77
N SER A 100 -9.33 7.71 -7.35
CA SER A 100 -8.54 8.92 -7.53
C SER A 100 -8.15 9.09 -8.99
N PRO A 101 -8.02 10.33 -9.47
CA PRO A 101 -7.50 10.60 -10.80
C PRO A 101 -6.02 10.19 -11.01
N SER A 102 -5.31 9.73 -10.00
CA SER A 102 -3.97 9.19 -10.16
C SER A 102 -4.04 7.66 -10.32
N ASN A 103 -4.15 7.21 -11.55
CA ASN A 103 -4.08 5.80 -11.94
C ASN A 103 -2.79 5.08 -11.49
N GLU A 104 -1.80 5.83 -11.02
CA GLU A 104 -0.51 5.31 -10.56
C GLU A 104 -0.65 4.41 -9.32
N LEU A 105 -1.56 4.73 -8.40
CA LEU A 105 -1.78 3.94 -7.20
C LEU A 105 -2.54 2.64 -7.49
N GLU A 106 -3.51 2.71 -8.39
CA GLU A 106 -4.26 1.53 -8.82
C GLU A 106 -3.37 0.57 -9.61
N SER A 107 -2.55 1.09 -10.52
CA SER A 107 -1.67 0.25 -11.35
C SER A 107 -0.58 -0.45 -10.55
N GLN A 108 -0.05 0.17 -9.51
CA GLN A 108 0.92 -0.48 -8.62
C GLN A 108 0.27 -1.56 -7.73
N TRP A 109 -1.02 -1.47 -7.51
CA TRP A 109 -1.76 -2.34 -6.63
C TRP A 109 -2.38 -3.54 -7.34
N GLU A 110 -2.91 -3.34 -8.53
CA GLU A 110 -3.46 -4.41 -9.37
C GLU A 110 -2.38 -5.27 -10.03
N GLY A 111 -1.16 -4.78 -10.08
CA GLY A 111 -0.12 -5.29 -10.95
C GLY A 111 0.77 -6.41 -10.42
N ASP A 112 0.56 -7.00 -9.23
CA ASP A 112 1.35 -8.17 -8.85
C ASP A 112 0.70 -9.47 -9.37
N PRO A 113 1.11 -9.96 -10.56
CA PRO A 113 0.58 -11.21 -11.11
C PRO A 113 0.91 -12.44 -10.26
N ARG A 114 1.77 -12.28 -9.26
CA ARG A 114 2.11 -13.30 -8.28
C ARG A 114 1.18 -13.34 -7.09
N GLY A 115 0.22 -12.42 -7.04
CA GLY A 115 -1.05 -12.42 -6.32
C GLY A 115 -1.20 -13.25 -5.04
N THR A 116 -0.14 -13.39 -4.30
CA THR A 116 -0.11 -14.28 -3.15
C THR A 116 -0.58 -13.60 -1.88
N ARG A 117 -1.20 -12.39 -1.98
CA ARG A 117 -1.22 -11.56 -0.78
C ARG A 117 -2.48 -10.76 -0.66
N ASP A 118 -2.93 -10.72 0.57
CA ASP A 118 -3.94 -9.79 1.04
C ASP A 118 -3.32 -8.39 1.31
N LEU A 119 -2.28 -8.03 0.52
CA LEU A 119 -1.61 -6.74 0.63
C LEU A 119 -2.58 -5.55 0.64
N PRO A 120 -3.63 -5.54 -0.22
CA PRO A 120 -4.62 -4.47 -0.18
C PRO A 120 -5.27 -4.25 1.17
N ARG A 121 -5.31 -5.28 2.02
CA ARG A 121 -5.88 -5.19 3.36
C ARG A 121 -4.84 -4.97 4.45
N ALA A 122 -3.60 -5.38 4.19
CA ALA A 122 -2.49 -5.26 5.13
C ALA A 122 -1.77 -3.92 5.07
N VAL A 123 -2.04 -3.12 4.04
CA VAL A 123 -1.36 -1.85 3.82
C VAL A 123 -2.36 -0.82 3.32
N VAL A 124 -2.31 0.36 3.88
CA VAL A 124 -3.13 1.51 3.46
C VAL A 124 -2.25 2.52 2.76
N PRO A 125 -2.48 2.81 1.48
CA PRO A 125 -1.81 3.90 0.81
C PRO A 125 -2.37 5.23 1.31
N VAL A 126 -1.46 6.16 1.62
CA VAL A 126 -1.78 7.50 2.11
C VAL A 126 -1.09 8.53 1.24
N GLU A 127 -1.87 9.39 0.63
CA GLU A 127 -1.41 10.53 -0.14
C GLU A 127 -1.56 11.80 0.69
N ILE A 128 -0.49 12.56 0.79
CA ILE A 128 -0.48 13.84 1.48
C ILE A 128 -0.09 14.91 0.49
N THR A 129 -0.94 15.92 0.36
CA THR A 129 -0.71 17.09 -0.48
C THR A 129 -0.68 18.33 0.40
N VAL A 130 0.45 19.01 0.44
CA VAL A 130 0.61 20.27 1.16
C VAL A 130 0.56 21.43 0.17
N LYS A 131 -0.36 22.37 0.37
CA LYS A 131 -0.55 23.57 -0.43
C LYS A 131 -0.23 24.80 0.42
N TRP A 132 0.57 25.75 -0.10
CA TRP A 132 0.93 26.99 0.62
C TRP A 132 0.55 28.27 -0.12
N SER A 133 -0.07 28.13 -1.28
CA SER A 133 -0.66 29.26 -2.00
C SER A 133 -1.98 28.81 -2.64
N GLY A 134 -2.73 29.79 -3.16
CA GLY A 134 -3.95 29.48 -3.91
C GLY A 134 -3.70 28.87 -5.31
N ASN A 135 -2.45 28.72 -5.72
CA ASN A 135 -2.08 28.15 -7.02
C ASN A 135 -1.74 26.67 -6.90
N ASP A 136 -2.24 25.87 -7.81
CA ASP A 136 -1.93 24.43 -7.87
C ASP A 136 -0.45 24.11 -8.13
N ARG A 137 0.34 25.10 -8.56
CA ARG A 137 1.79 24.96 -8.78
C ARG A 137 2.61 24.97 -7.48
N ASP A 138 2.04 25.51 -6.40
CA ASP A 138 2.68 25.65 -5.11
C ASP A 138 2.21 24.55 -4.17
N THR A 139 2.50 23.30 -4.59
CA THR A 139 2.12 22.09 -3.89
C THR A 139 3.32 21.17 -3.70
N PHE A 140 3.31 20.46 -2.58
CA PHE A 140 4.20 19.34 -2.31
C PHE A 140 3.35 18.10 -2.07
N ARG A 141 3.62 17.03 -2.80
CA ARG A 141 2.86 15.80 -2.73
C ARG A 141 3.78 14.64 -2.38
N ILE A 142 3.36 13.80 -1.44
CA ILE A 142 4.04 12.58 -1.07
C ILE A 142 3.02 11.45 -0.96
N LEU A 143 3.42 10.28 -1.43
CA LEU A 143 2.71 9.03 -1.24
C LEU A 143 3.49 8.16 -0.26
N THR A 144 2.80 7.61 0.71
CA THR A 144 3.37 6.66 1.66
C THR A 144 2.42 5.49 1.88
N TYR A 145 2.94 4.43 2.48
CA TYR A 145 2.16 3.26 2.85
C TYR A 145 2.22 3.07 4.36
N VAL A 146 1.07 2.81 4.94
CA VAL A 146 0.93 2.47 6.36
C VAL A 146 0.55 1.00 6.45
N ALA A 147 1.44 0.21 7.03
CA ALA A 147 1.20 -1.22 7.22
C ALA A 147 0.40 -1.47 8.49
N GLU A 148 -0.33 -2.57 8.50
CA GLU A 148 -0.99 -3.07 9.70
C GLU A 148 0.03 -3.24 10.83
N PRO A 149 -0.25 -2.76 12.05
CA PRO A 149 0.64 -2.93 13.18
C PRO A 149 0.83 -4.43 13.49
N SER A 150 2.03 -4.80 13.90
CA SER A 150 2.28 -6.16 14.35
C SER A 150 1.48 -6.46 15.62
N ARG A 151 0.90 -7.66 15.66
CA ARG A 151 0.10 -8.16 16.78
C ARG A 151 0.68 -9.45 17.34
N ASP A 152 0.40 -9.70 18.61
CA ASP A 152 0.70 -11.00 19.20
C ASP A 152 -0.20 -12.08 18.56
N VAL A 153 0.40 -13.18 18.18
CA VAL A 153 -0.28 -14.37 17.66
C VAL A 153 -0.72 -15.33 18.74
N THR A 154 -0.37 -15.07 20.00
CA THR A 154 -0.79 -15.88 21.15
C THR A 154 -2.30 -15.85 21.27
N GLY A 155 -2.92 -17.03 21.30
CA GLY A 155 -4.38 -17.14 21.33
C GLY A 155 -5.09 -16.85 20.00
N ALA A 156 -4.36 -16.73 18.90
CA ALA A 156 -4.97 -16.60 17.58
C ALA A 156 -5.85 -17.81 17.26
N THR A 157 -7.02 -17.54 16.71
CA THR A 157 -7.95 -18.56 16.24
C THR A 157 -7.96 -18.58 14.72
N TYR A 158 -8.10 -19.75 14.14
CA TYR A 158 -8.20 -19.88 12.70
C TYR A 158 -9.39 -20.75 12.31
N SER A 159 -9.98 -20.46 11.17
CA SER A 159 -10.97 -21.30 10.54
C SER A 159 -10.65 -21.51 9.07
N ILE A 160 -10.93 -22.71 8.59
CA ILE A 160 -10.84 -23.04 7.19
C ILE A 160 -12.19 -23.58 6.73
N THR A 161 -12.73 -22.94 5.70
CA THR A 161 -13.94 -23.42 5.03
C THR A 161 -13.54 -24.20 3.79
N GLY A 162 -14.24 -25.29 3.55
CA GLY A 162 -13.96 -26.22 2.44
C GLY A 162 -15.23 -26.67 1.76
N PRO A 163 -15.16 -27.76 1.00
CA PRO A 163 -16.27 -28.22 0.21
C PRO A 163 -17.50 -28.59 1.07
N THR A 164 -18.65 -28.25 0.53
CA THR A 164 -19.93 -28.69 1.01
C THR A 164 -20.68 -29.27 -0.19
N PRO A 165 -20.91 -30.56 -0.26
CA PRO A 165 -20.70 -31.62 0.72
C PRO A 165 -19.24 -32.04 0.93
N ASP A 166 -18.97 -32.79 2.01
CA ASP A 166 -17.64 -33.27 2.40
C ASP A 166 -17.03 -34.33 1.45
N SER A 167 -17.47 -34.38 0.21
CA SER A 167 -16.99 -35.30 -0.84
C SER A 167 -16.70 -34.56 -2.12
N LEU A 168 -15.66 -34.97 -2.85
CA LEU A 168 -15.26 -34.36 -4.11
C LEU A 168 -15.14 -35.45 -5.19
N GLY A 169 -16.01 -35.38 -6.21
CA GLY A 169 -16.01 -36.27 -7.36
C GLY A 169 -14.92 -35.91 -8.38
N MET A 170 -14.71 -36.81 -9.35
CA MET A 170 -13.78 -36.58 -10.46
C MET A 170 -14.16 -35.33 -11.26
N ASN A 171 -13.16 -34.57 -11.67
CA ASN A 171 -13.28 -33.31 -12.40
C ASN A 171 -14.10 -32.21 -11.67
N GLN A 172 -14.39 -32.43 -10.39
CA GLN A 172 -15.01 -31.39 -9.59
C GLN A 172 -13.93 -30.50 -8.98
N SER A 173 -14.23 -29.21 -8.93
CA SER A 173 -13.40 -28.23 -8.27
C SER A 173 -14.05 -27.79 -6.96
N THR A 174 -13.21 -27.43 -6.01
CA THR A 174 -13.68 -26.84 -4.74
C THR A 174 -12.74 -25.72 -4.30
N ARG A 175 -13.30 -24.82 -3.52
CA ARG A 175 -12.60 -23.63 -2.99
C ARG A 175 -12.44 -23.80 -1.48
N TYR A 176 -11.25 -23.54 -1.02
CA TYR A 176 -10.93 -23.37 0.40
C TYR A 176 -10.72 -21.90 0.68
N ALA A 177 -11.20 -21.44 1.83
CA ALA A 177 -10.93 -20.12 2.33
C ALA A 177 -10.48 -20.22 3.79
N VAL A 178 -9.50 -19.39 4.17
CA VAL A 178 -8.96 -19.35 5.51
C VAL A 178 -9.17 -17.96 6.12
N SER A 179 -9.53 -17.94 7.40
CA SER A 179 -9.49 -16.73 8.21
C SER A 179 -8.71 -16.99 9.49
N VAL A 180 -7.95 -15.98 9.90
CA VAL A 180 -7.18 -16.00 11.15
C VAL A 180 -7.53 -14.74 11.91
N ASN A 181 -7.96 -14.91 13.16
CA ASN A 181 -8.33 -13.80 14.04
C ASN A 181 -7.42 -13.81 15.28
N ASP A 182 -7.19 -12.64 15.85
CA ASP A 182 -6.52 -12.53 17.15
C ASP A 182 -7.41 -13.00 18.29
N ALA A 183 -6.88 -12.99 19.52
CA ALA A 183 -7.61 -13.37 20.71
C ALA A 183 -8.87 -12.53 20.97
N SER A 184 -8.97 -11.34 20.39
CA SER A 184 -10.13 -10.45 20.44
C SER A 184 -11.14 -10.69 19.31
N GLY A 185 -10.90 -11.66 18.45
CA GLY A 185 -11.74 -11.96 17.28
C GLY A 185 -11.53 -11.04 16.09
N ARG A 186 -10.55 -10.15 16.11
CA ARG A 186 -10.24 -9.24 15.00
C ARG A 186 -9.39 -9.95 13.95
N PRO A 187 -9.70 -9.85 12.66
CA PRO A 187 -8.95 -10.53 11.61
C PRO A 187 -7.53 -9.97 11.50
N PHE A 188 -6.56 -10.87 11.31
CA PHE A 188 -5.23 -10.49 10.85
C PHE A 188 -5.27 -10.16 9.36
N GLN A 189 -4.68 -9.04 8.96
CA GLN A 189 -4.60 -8.65 7.55
C GLN A 189 -3.21 -8.92 6.96
N ASN A 190 -2.17 -8.82 7.78
CA ASN A 190 -0.78 -8.98 7.37
C ASN A 190 -0.29 -10.42 7.55
N LEU A 191 -0.96 -11.38 6.92
CA LEU A 191 -0.57 -12.79 6.91
C LEU A 191 -0.19 -13.23 5.51
N LEU A 192 0.87 -13.99 5.43
CA LEU A 192 1.26 -14.70 4.23
C LEU A 192 0.76 -16.15 4.33
N PHE A 193 -0.06 -16.55 3.37
CA PHE A 193 -0.56 -17.91 3.29
C PHE A 193 0.19 -18.70 2.23
N THR A 194 0.58 -19.93 2.58
CA THR A 194 1.14 -20.89 1.65
C THR A 194 0.23 -22.09 1.56
N TRP A 195 -0.27 -22.37 0.36
CA TRP A 195 -1.14 -23.48 0.08
C TRP A 195 -0.41 -24.57 -0.71
N LYS A 196 -0.75 -25.82 -0.42
CA LYS A 196 -0.26 -26.97 -1.15
C LYS A 196 -1.38 -28.00 -1.29
N ALA A 197 -1.71 -28.34 -2.53
CA ALA A 197 -2.64 -29.44 -2.81
C ALA A 197 -1.96 -30.79 -2.58
N ASP A 198 -2.71 -31.79 -2.12
CA ASP A 198 -2.24 -33.17 -2.14
C ASP A 198 -2.17 -33.66 -3.60
N ASN A 199 -0.98 -33.62 -4.14
CA ASN A 199 -0.71 -33.90 -5.55
C ASN A 199 -0.97 -35.34 -5.98
N ARG A 200 -1.31 -36.23 -5.05
CA ARG A 200 -1.73 -37.60 -5.38
C ARG A 200 -3.12 -37.64 -6.01
N TYR A 201 -3.98 -36.68 -5.65
CA TYR A 201 -5.39 -36.70 -6.01
C TYR A 201 -5.87 -35.40 -6.64
N PHE A 202 -5.19 -34.30 -6.37
CA PHE A 202 -5.64 -32.95 -6.73
C PHE A 202 -4.56 -32.16 -7.43
N THR A 203 -5.00 -31.22 -8.24
CA THR A 203 -4.17 -30.14 -8.78
C THR A 203 -4.77 -28.78 -8.41
N GLU A 204 -3.94 -27.77 -8.40
CA GLU A 204 -4.42 -26.38 -8.30
C GLU A 204 -5.23 -26.04 -9.54
N ALA A 205 -6.42 -25.47 -9.34
CA ALA A 205 -7.25 -25.03 -10.45
C ALA A 205 -6.58 -23.86 -11.19
N PRO A 206 -6.66 -23.81 -12.53
CA PRO A 206 -6.07 -22.70 -13.31
C PRO A 206 -6.61 -21.32 -12.92
N ASP A 207 -7.84 -21.28 -12.42
CA ASP A 207 -8.55 -20.09 -11.95
C ASP A 207 -8.51 -19.93 -10.42
N SER A 208 -7.55 -20.58 -9.75
CA SER A 208 -7.37 -20.46 -8.31
C SER A 208 -7.09 -19.01 -7.94
N PRO A 209 -7.82 -18.43 -6.98
CA PRO A 209 -7.55 -17.08 -6.51
C PRO A 209 -6.14 -17.00 -5.92
N ARG A 210 -5.41 -15.94 -6.27
CA ARG A 210 -4.05 -15.72 -5.77
C ARG A 210 -3.98 -14.70 -4.64
N ASN A 211 -5.08 -14.54 -3.90
CA ASN A 211 -5.16 -13.59 -2.77
C ASN A 211 -4.59 -14.15 -1.46
N GLY A 212 -4.01 -15.35 -1.50
CA GLY A 212 -3.45 -16.03 -0.33
C GLY A 212 -4.49 -16.64 0.61
N ARG A 213 -5.63 -15.99 0.83
CA ARG A 213 -6.69 -16.49 1.72
C ARG A 213 -7.55 -17.57 1.12
N GLU A 214 -7.54 -17.67 -0.18
CA GLU A 214 -8.39 -18.59 -0.94
C GLU A 214 -7.53 -19.44 -1.85
N PHE A 215 -7.93 -20.69 -1.99
CA PHE A 215 -7.25 -21.67 -2.81
C PHE A 215 -8.27 -22.59 -3.45
N ARG A 216 -8.17 -22.80 -4.75
CA ARG A 216 -9.05 -23.67 -5.50
C ARG A 216 -8.30 -24.86 -6.06
N ILE A 217 -8.86 -26.03 -5.85
CA ILE A 217 -8.31 -27.29 -6.35
C ILE A 217 -9.32 -28.02 -7.23
N VAL A 218 -8.81 -28.87 -8.10
CA VAL A 218 -9.59 -29.79 -8.93
C VAL A 218 -9.14 -31.22 -8.60
N ARG A 219 -10.09 -32.12 -8.48
CA ARG A 219 -9.79 -33.56 -8.43
C ARG A 219 -9.63 -34.06 -9.85
N ASP A 220 -8.41 -34.30 -10.30
CA ASP A 220 -8.10 -34.73 -11.66
C ASP A 220 -7.39 -36.08 -11.73
N LYS A 221 -7.06 -36.69 -10.58
CA LYS A 221 -6.30 -37.91 -10.53
C LYS A 221 -7.15 -39.07 -10.00
N ILE A 222 -7.12 -40.15 -10.73
CA ILE A 222 -7.80 -41.39 -10.37
C ILE A 222 -6.96 -42.10 -9.30
N VAL A 223 -7.55 -42.34 -8.15
CA VAL A 223 -7.00 -43.32 -7.21
C VAL A 223 -7.16 -44.68 -7.81
N LYS A 224 -6.07 -45.35 -8.21
CA LYS A 224 -6.17 -46.79 -8.51
C LYS A 224 -6.61 -47.49 -7.23
N PRO A 225 -7.79 -48.10 -7.20
CA PRO A 225 -8.18 -48.83 -6.02
C PRO A 225 -7.12 -49.93 -5.76
N PRO A 226 -6.75 -50.15 -4.51
CA PRO A 226 -5.96 -51.33 -4.16
C PRO A 226 -6.72 -52.55 -4.68
N THR A 227 -6.02 -53.60 -5.00
CA THR A 227 -6.54 -54.88 -5.60
C THR A 227 -7.61 -55.55 -4.76
N SER A 228 -7.87 -55.11 -3.56
CA SER A 228 -9.02 -55.47 -2.72
C SER A 228 -9.90 -54.24 -2.52
N PRO A 229 -11.22 -54.29 -2.76
CA PRO A 229 -12.08 -53.12 -2.60
C PRO A 229 -12.03 -52.67 -1.13
N PRO A 230 -11.60 -51.43 -0.86
CA PRO A 230 -11.70 -50.90 0.47
C PRO A 230 -13.19 -50.76 0.83
N PRO A 231 -13.62 -51.19 2.00
CA PRO A 231 -15.02 -51.11 2.41
C PRO A 231 -15.53 -49.68 2.58
N VAL A 232 -14.64 -48.69 2.59
CA VAL A 232 -14.96 -47.26 2.75
C VAL A 232 -14.06 -46.40 1.86
N PRO A 233 -14.61 -45.43 1.12
CA PRO A 233 -13.82 -44.48 0.35
C PRO A 233 -12.76 -43.83 1.22
N PRO A 234 -11.53 -43.68 0.73
CA PRO A 234 -10.46 -43.04 1.52
C PRO A 234 -10.80 -41.59 1.84
N SER A 235 -10.54 -41.22 3.09
CA SER A 235 -10.63 -39.83 3.52
C SER A 235 -9.23 -39.22 3.54
N VAL A 236 -9.05 -38.12 2.80
CA VAL A 236 -7.76 -37.46 2.64
C VAL A 236 -7.85 -35.97 2.99
N SER A 237 -6.78 -35.41 3.48
CA SER A 237 -6.63 -33.95 3.59
C SER A 237 -6.27 -33.41 2.21
N PRO A 238 -7.17 -32.68 1.54
CA PRO A 238 -6.98 -32.30 0.13
C PRO A 238 -5.96 -31.19 -0.04
N VAL A 239 -5.74 -30.41 0.99
CA VAL A 239 -4.80 -29.27 0.97
C VAL A 239 -4.04 -29.17 2.30
N GLN A 240 -2.89 -28.55 2.26
CA GLN A 240 -2.16 -28.07 3.41
C GLN A 240 -2.09 -26.54 3.30
N CYS A 241 -2.36 -25.84 4.38
CA CYS A 241 -2.25 -24.40 4.47
C CYS A 241 -1.34 -24.03 5.64
N TYR A 242 -0.46 -23.08 5.39
CA TYR A 242 0.40 -22.49 6.41
C TYR A 242 0.19 -20.99 6.39
N ALA A 243 -0.12 -20.40 7.54
CA ALA A 243 -0.09 -18.97 7.73
C ALA A 243 1.30 -18.57 8.28
N ASN A 244 1.96 -17.64 7.65
CA ASN A 244 3.23 -17.07 8.13
C ASN A 244 2.96 -15.70 8.73
N PHE A 245 3.39 -15.51 9.96
CA PHE A 245 3.36 -14.25 10.66
C PHE A 245 4.71 -14.01 11.33
N GLY A 246 5.38 -12.93 10.94
CA GLY A 246 6.68 -12.58 11.53
C GLY A 246 7.76 -13.67 11.42
N GLY A 247 7.70 -14.53 10.38
CA GLY A 247 8.62 -15.64 10.18
C GLY A 247 8.20 -16.96 10.84
N VAL A 248 7.12 -16.97 11.62
CA VAL A 248 6.58 -18.19 12.23
C VAL A 248 5.51 -18.80 11.32
N ASN A 249 5.65 -20.07 10.97
CA ASN A 249 4.66 -20.83 10.20
C ASN A 249 3.67 -21.51 11.14
N ILE A 250 2.41 -21.14 11.01
CA ILE A 250 1.30 -21.74 11.74
C ILE A 250 0.60 -22.73 10.79
N PRO A 251 0.63 -24.04 11.05
CA PRO A 251 -0.08 -25.01 10.23
C PRO A 251 -1.59 -24.89 10.46
N ILE A 252 -2.34 -24.84 9.36
CA ILE A 252 -3.80 -24.83 9.36
C ILE A 252 -4.26 -26.09 8.65
N ILE A 253 -4.88 -27.01 9.40
CA ILE A 253 -5.28 -28.31 8.88
C ILE A 253 -6.76 -28.26 8.50
N PRO A 254 -7.11 -28.45 7.21
CA PRO A 254 -8.49 -28.51 6.79
C PRO A 254 -9.13 -29.85 7.17
N LYS A 255 -10.45 -29.86 7.19
CA LYS A 255 -11.23 -31.08 7.34
C LYS A 255 -10.95 -32.06 6.20
N ALA A 256 -10.81 -33.33 6.51
CA ALA A 256 -10.61 -34.35 5.52
C ALA A 256 -11.85 -34.52 4.61
N VAL A 257 -11.61 -34.82 3.33
CA VAL A 257 -12.63 -35.01 2.30
C VAL A 257 -12.68 -36.49 1.88
N ARG A 258 -13.86 -37.01 1.68
CA ARG A 258 -14.06 -38.36 1.14
C ARG A 258 -13.89 -38.33 -0.40
N LEU A 259 -13.22 -39.33 -0.93
CA LEU A 259 -13.06 -39.55 -2.34
C LEU A 259 -14.02 -40.67 -2.76
N PRO A 260 -15.20 -40.35 -3.32
CA PRO A 260 -16.12 -41.37 -3.82
C PRO A 260 -15.58 -42.07 -5.07
#